data_95d5cc8f87a53104824922f320aaf6ce
#
_entry.id   95d5cc8f87a53104824922f320aaf6ce
#
_cell.length_a   1.000
_cell.length_b   1.000
_cell.length_c   1.000
_cell.angle_alpha   90.00
_cell.angle_beta   90.00
_cell.angle_gamma   90.00
#
_symmetry.space_group_name_H-M   'P 1'
#
loop_
_entity.id
_entity.type
_entity.pdbx_description
1 polymer ?
#
loop_
_entity_poly.entity_id
_entity_poly.type
_entity_poly.pdbx_seq_one_letter_code
_entity_poly.pdbx_strand_id
1 'polypeptide(L)'
;GSTHSPQRYQGMLVKLPQTLTVSENYNYGRYGELSLSLGRLYIPTNLYPALSPEAKALAQKNLLSKIIFDDGYNNQNRTPWLPTNFSVANTLRSGYQLKNVEGILEYRFNGWRVQPVLGRTQPEVITQTNPRQNIITKNANHIRVASFNVLNYDNGATGFPTERGANTQAEFDKQHHKIVSALKSIDADVYGLMEIANNGYGPNSAIAHLTSALGPDWKYVIPENLDRLGNDVIAVAIIYNSKRVKPLNKAVVLDLGDKNRTTLAQTFQAVRGNKIFTVIPNHLKSKGCSGVDASSSDADQNDGQGCWNPTRVK
;
A
#
# COMPACT_ATOMS: atom_id res chain seq x y z
N GLY A 1 27.27 -20.51 8.28
CA GLY A 1 27.68 -19.48 7.35
C GLY A 1 28.35 -20.11 6.14
N SER A 2 27.87 -19.79 4.97
CA SER A 2 28.47 -20.19 3.70
C SER A 2 29.92 -19.66 3.64
N THR A 3 30.88 -20.53 3.42
CA THR A 3 32.28 -20.19 3.21
C THR A 3 32.56 -19.45 1.91
N HIS A 4 31.51 -19.15 1.10
CA HIS A 4 31.63 -18.57 -0.22
C HIS A 4 30.94 -17.19 -0.26
N SER A 5 31.75 -16.15 -0.11
CA SER A 5 31.26 -14.76 -0.34
C SER A 5 30.85 -14.60 -1.80
N PRO A 6 29.66 -14.01 -2.09
CA PRO A 6 29.25 -13.68 -3.45
C PRO A 6 30.27 -12.81 -4.20
N GLN A 7 31.09 -12.08 -3.48
CA GLN A 7 32.14 -11.20 -4.00
C GLN A 7 33.14 -11.93 -4.93
N ARG A 8 33.36 -13.24 -4.70
CA ARG A 8 34.24 -14.06 -5.57
C ARG A 8 33.70 -14.28 -6.98
N TYR A 9 32.39 -14.13 -7.14
CA TYR A 9 31.69 -14.38 -8.39
C TYR A 9 31.24 -13.07 -9.07
N GLN A 10 31.64 -11.92 -8.52
CA GLN A 10 31.29 -10.63 -9.10
C GLN A 10 31.87 -10.51 -10.52
N GLY A 11 31.03 -10.07 -11.46
CA GLY A 11 31.36 -9.99 -12.88
C GLY A 11 31.22 -11.31 -13.64
N MET A 12 30.92 -12.43 -12.95
CA MET A 12 30.76 -13.72 -13.60
C MET A 12 29.31 -13.97 -14.01
N LEU A 13 29.16 -14.75 -15.07
CA LEU A 13 27.87 -15.35 -15.43
C LEU A 13 27.51 -16.42 -14.38
N VAL A 14 26.43 -16.22 -13.67
CA VAL A 14 25.94 -17.14 -12.66
C VAL A 14 24.55 -17.66 -13.02
N LYS A 15 24.24 -18.88 -12.55
CA LYS A 15 22.91 -19.46 -12.65
C LYS A 15 22.45 -19.86 -11.25
N LEU A 16 21.23 -19.44 -10.92
CA LEU A 16 20.55 -19.79 -9.68
C LEU A 16 19.54 -20.91 -10.02
N PRO A 17 19.87 -22.19 -9.78
CA PRO A 17 19.05 -23.32 -10.23
C PRO A 17 17.81 -23.52 -9.37
N GLN A 18 17.82 -23.00 -8.13
CA GLN A 18 16.71 -23.12 -7.20
C GLN A 18 15.54 -22.24 -7.63
N THR A 19 14.34 -22.65 -7.22
CA THR A 19 13.16 -21.81 -7.36
C THR A 19 13.24 -20.66 -6.35
N LEU A 20 13.11 -19.43 -6.85
CA LEU A 20 13.13 -18.21 -6.05
C LEU A 20 11.75 -17.56 -6.02
N THR A 21 11.38 -17.01 -4.88
CA THR A 21 10.13 -16.28 -4.67
C THR A 21 10.37 -14.78 -4.83
N VAL A 22 9.49 -14.10 -5.54
CA VAL A 22 9.43 -12.63 -5.58
C VAL A 22 8.97 -12.14 -4.22
N SER A 23 9.90 -11.63 -3.42
CA SER A 23 9.63 -11.10 -2.07
C SER A 23 9.22 -9.64 -2.11
N GLU A 24 9.67 -8.89 -3.13
CA GLU A 24 9.33 -7.49 -3.30
C GLU A 24 9.37 -7.12 -4.79
N ASN A 25 8.38 -6.32 -5.22
CA ASN A 25 8.25 -5.80 -6.58
C ASN A 25 8.06 -4.27 -6.62
N TYR A 26 8.38 -3.56 -5.53
CA TYR A 26 8.19 -2.12 -5.43
C TYR A 26 8.91 -1.34 -6.54
N ASN A 27 10.14 -1.72 -6.82
CA ASN A 27 10.97 -1.08 -7.84
C ASN A 27 10.74 -1.63 -9.25
N TYR A 28 9.88 -2.63 -9.43
CA TYR A 28 9.75 -3.35 -10.70
C TYR A 28 9.28 -2.45 -11.84
N GLY A 29 8.23 -1.67 -11.63
CA GLY A 29 7.69 -0.79 -12.67
C GLY A 29 8.59 0.39 -13.01
N ARG A 30 9.36 0.89 -12.04
CA ARG A 30 10.19 2.08 -12.22
C ARG A 30 11.62 1.79 -12.64
N TYR A 31 12.23 0.76 -12.05
CA TYR A 31 13.66 0.45 -12.21
C TYR A 31 13.93 -0.95 -12.76
N GLY A 32 12.89 -1.75 -13.04
CA GLY A 32 13.06 -3.12 -13.51
C GLY A 32 13.58 -4.12 -12.45
N GLU A 33 13.54 -3.76 -11.17
CA GLU A 33 14.13 -4.54 -10.08
C GLU A 33 13.10 -5.41 -9.35
N LEU A 34 13.42 -6.68 -9.14
CA LEU A 34 12.68 -7.63 -8.30
C LEU A 34 13.58 -8.15 -7.19
N SER A 35 13.11 -8.12 -5.93
CA SER A 35 13.81 -8.84 -4.86
C SER A 35 13.37 -10.29 -4.83
N LEU A 36 14.33 -11.20 -4.93
CA LEU A 36 14.13 -12.64 -4.94
C LEU A 36 14.74 -13.30 -3.71
N SER A 37 14.10 -14.36 -3.21
CA SER A 37 14.56 -15.14 -2.04
C SER A 37 14.10 -16.58 -2.08
N LEU A 38 14.69 -17.44 -1.22
CA LEU A 38 14.24 -18.81 -1.00
C LEU A 38 12.97 -18.81 -0.13
N GLY A 39 11.80 -18.56 -0.72
CA GLY A 39 10.55 -18.41 0.00
C GLY A 39 10.30 -16.99 0.47
N ARG A 40 9.18 -16.77 1.16
CA ARG A 40 8.74 -15.47 1.62
C ARG A 40 9.66 -14.90 2.70
N LEU A 41 10.02 -13.64 2.57
CA LEU A 41 10.67 -12.87 3.64
C LEU A 41 9.60 -12.11 4.44
N TYR A 42 9.46 -12.48 5.71
CA TYR A 42 8.55 -11.80 6.62
C TYR A 42 9.21 -10.58 7.24
N ILE A 43 8.46 -9.52 7.43
CA ILE A 43 8.90 -8.39 8.25
C ILE A 43 9.09 -8.91 9.68
N PRO A 44 10.27 -8.72 10.31
CA PRO A 44 10.56 -9.31 11.61
C PRO A 44 9.52 -9.00 12.69
N THR A 45 9.04 -7.76 12.74
CA THR A 45 8.06 -7.31 13.73
C THR A 45 6.62 -7.77 13.45
N ASN A 46 6.36 -8.46 12.34
CA ASN A 46 5.09 -9.15 12.12
C ASN A 46 5.05 -10.53 12.81
N LEU A 47 6.21 -11.07 13.18
CA LEU A 47 6.31 -12.40 13.80
C LEU A 47 6.80 -12.34 15.24
N TYR A 48 7.62 -11.35 15.58
CA TYR A 48 8.29 -11.25 16.87
C TYR A 48 8.19 -9.84 17.44
N PRO A 49 8.20 -9.68 18.76
CA PRO A 49 8.27 -8.36 19.37
C PRO A 49 9.45 -7.54 18.86
N ALA A 50 9.26 -6.24 18.72
CA ALA A 50 10.32 -5.33 18.33
C ALA A 50 11.52 -5.44 19.30
N LEU A 51 12.75 -5.33 18.76
CA LEU A 51 14.01 -5.45 19.50
C LEU A 51 14.32 -6.85 20.10
N SER A 52 13.40 -7.83 20.01
CA SER A 52 13.68 -9.17 20.48
C SER A 52 14.86 -9.81 19.74
N PRO A 53 15.57 -10.76 20.36
CA PRO A 53 16.64 -11.52 19.69
C PRO A 53 16.15 -12.19 18.40
N GLU A 54 14.93 -12.74 18.40
CA GLU A 54 14.29 -13.40 17.26
C GLU A 54 14.03 -12.43 16.11
N ALA A 55 13.52 -11.22 16.40
CA ALA A 55 13.32 -10.20 15.39
C ALA A 55 14.64 -9.77 14.75
N LYS A 56 15.70 -9.57 15.55
CA LYS A 56 17.04 -9.22 15.07
C LYS A 56 17.65 -10.35 14.23
N ALA A 57 17.52 -11.60 14.67
CA ALA A 57 18.00 -12.75 13.94
C ALA A 57 17.28 -12.91 12.58
N LEU A 58 15.96 -12.72 12.55
CA LEU A 58 15.20 -12.77 11.30
C LEU A 58 15.57 -11.61 10.36
N ALA A 59 15.80 -10.39 10.87
CA ALA A 59 16.26 -9.27 10.07
C ALA A 59 17.60 -9.58 9.37
N GLN A 60 18.57 -10.13 10.11
CA GLN A 60 19.87 -10.55 9.56
C GLN A 60 19.71 -11.66 8.52
N LYS A 61 18.90 -12.68 8.83
CA LYS A 61 18.61 -13.76 7.88
C LYS A 61 17.99 -13.23 6.59
N ASN A 62 17.06 -12.29 6.67
CA ASN A 62 16.42 -11.69 5.51
C ASN A 62 17.44 -10.95 4.62
N LEU A 63 18.35 -10.18 5.20
CA LEU A 63 19.41 -9.49 4.46
C LEU A 63 20.31 -10.47 3.69
N LEU A 64 20.65 -11.61 4.30
CA LEU A 64 21.50 -12.64 3.70
C LEU A 64 20.75 -13.55 2.72
N SER A 65 19.42 -13.51 2.69
CA SER A 65 18.58 -14.42 1.92
C SER A 65 17.98 -13.79 0.66
N LYS A 66 18.40 -12.58 0.30
CA LYS A 66 17.82 -11.86 -0.84
C LYS A 66 18.86 -11.54 -1.90
N ILE A 67 18.43 -11.62 -3.15
CA ILE A 67 19.18 -11.14 -4.32
C ILE A 67 18.22 -10.33 -5.21
N ILE A 68 18.73 -9.33 -5.89
CA ILE A 68 17.97 -8.52 -6.81
C ILE A 68 18.10 -9.11 -8.22
N PHE A 69 16.98 -9.31 -8.92
CA PHE A 69 16.96 -9.48 -10.36
C PHE A 69 16.73 -8.10 -10.97
N ASP A 70 17.63 -7.64 -11.82
CA ASP A 70 17.69 -6.29 -12.33
C ASP A 70 17.69 -6.33 -13.85
N ASP A 71 16.99 -5.43 -14.54
CA ASP A 71 16.94 -5.41 -16.01
C ASP A 71 18.22 -4.93 -16.69
N GLY A 72 19.21 -4.45 -15.92
CA GLY A 72 20.50 -3.99 -16.40
C GLY A 72 20.48 -2.56 -17.00
N TYR A 73 19.40 -1.81 -16.83
CA TYR A 73 19.28 -0.45 -17.35
C TYR A 73 19.13 0.58 -16.22
N ASN A 74 19.65 1.79 -16.45
CA ASN A 74 19.49 2.91 -15.52
C ASN A 74 18.27 3.79 -15.81
N ASN A 75 17.60 3.57 -16.95
CA ASN A 75 16.44 4.35 -17.35
C ASN A 75 15.22 3.96 -16.53
N GLN A 76 14.50 4.97 -16.04
CA GLN A 76 13.23 4.74 -15.33
C GLN A 76 12.09 4.44 -16.30
N ASN A 77 11.11 3.68 -15.81
CA ASN A 77 9.85 3.37 -16.51
C ASN A 77 10.07 2.71 -17.89
N ARG A 78 11.12 1.92 -18.01
CA ARG A 78 11.48 1.24 -19.25
C ARG A 78 10.51 0.10 -19.56
N THR A 79 10.18 -0.06 -20.83
CA THR A 79 9.40 -1.18 -21.37
C THR A 79 10.16 -1.82 -22.56
N PRO A 80 9.98 -3.14 -22.80
CA PRO A 80 9.22 -4.11 -22.01
C PRO A 80 9.91 -4.40 -20.67
N TRP A 81 9.12 -4.81 -19.69
CA TRP A 81 9.63 -5.28 -18.38
C TRP A 81 10.28 -6.67 -18.53
N LEU A 82 11.25 -6.96 -17.67
CA LEU A 82 11.86 -8.29 -17.54
C LEU A 82 11.48 -8.92 -16.19
N PRO A 83 11.09 -10.21 -16.15
CA PRO A 83 10.87 -11.11 -17.29
C PRO A 83 9.79 -10.61 -18.24
N THR A 84 9.86 -11.02 -19.50
CA THR A 84 8.90 -10.61 -20.54
C THR A 84 7.47 -11.09 -20.23
N ASN A 85 6.47 -10.52 -20.92
CA ASN A 85 5.03 -10.81 -20.76
C ASN A 85 4.36 -10.17 -19.55
N PHE A 86 5.03 -9.26 -18.85
CA PHE A 86 4.42 -8.45 -17.80
C PHE A 86 4.28 -6.99 -18.23
N SER A 87 3.25 -6.35 -17.73
CA SER A 87 2.89 -4.96 -18.02
C SER A 87 2.05 -4.38 -16.88
N VAL A 88 1.65 -3.13 -16.98
CA VAL A 88 0.69 -2.53 -16.04
C VAL A 88 -0.66 -3.25 -15.99
N ALA A 89 -1.07 -3.89 -17.09
CA ALA A 89 -2.31 -4.68 -17.15
C ALA A 89 -2.14 -6.11 -16.63
N ASN A 90 -0.93 -6.65 -16.68
CA ASN A 90 -0.58 -8.00 -16.21
C ASN A 90 0.69 -7.92 -15.38
N THR A 91 0.59 -7.44 -14.14
CA THR A 91 1.74 -7.19 -13.27
C THR A 91 2.31 -8.48 -12.67
N LEU A 92 3.63 -8.55 -12.59
CA LEU A 92 4.32 -9.56 -11.81
C LEU A 92 4.10 -9.27 -10.32
N ARG A 93 3.59 -10.27 -9.59
CA ARG A 93 3.18 -10.09 -8.18
C ARG A 93 4.21 -10.64 -7.21
N SER A 94 4.30 -10.01 -6.05
CA SER A 94 4.97 -10.64 -4.90
C SER A 94 4.34 -12.01 -4.61
N GLY A 95 5.18 -13.00 -4.29
CA GLY A 95 4.77 -14.38 -4.10
C GLY A 95 4.79 -15.23 -5.38
N TYR A 96 4.93 -14.65 -6.57
CA TYR A 96 5.27 -15.44 -7.77
C TYR A 96 6.65 -16.06 -7.62
N GLN A 97 6.89 -17.15 -8.32
CA GLN A 97 8.17 -17.85 -8.27
C GLN A 97 8.88 -17.79 -9.63
N LEU A 98 10.20 -17.69 -9.59
CA LEU A 98 11.07 -17.71 -10.75
C LEU A 98 11.99 -18.91 -10.68
N LYS A 99 12.16 -19.58 -11.82
CA LYS A 99 13.18 -20.64 -12.02
C LYS A 99 14.21 -20.18 -13.05
N ASN A 100 15.37 -20.81 -12.98
CA ASN A 100 16.43 -20.59 -13.97
C ASN A 100 16.85 -19.10 -14.08
N VAL A 101 16.98 -18.43 -12.95
CA VAL A 101 17.52 -17.08 -12.90
C VAL A 101 19.00 -17.12 -13.27
N GLU A 102 19.38 -16.50 -14.39
CA GLU A 102 20.75 -16.48 -14.92
C GLU A 102 21.12 -15.05 -15.32
N GLY A 103 22.37 -14.69 -15.10
CA GLY A 103 22.89 -13.38 -15.51
C GLY A 103 24.24 -13.07 -14.88
N ILE A 104 24.73 -11.86 -15.10
CA ILE A 104 25.98 -11.38 -14.50
C ILE A 104 25.71 -10.97 -13.05
N LEU A 105 26.52 -11.52 -12.14
CA LEU A 105 26.45 -11.14 -10.72
C LEU A 105 27.19 -9.83 -10.50
N GLU A 106 26.52 -8.86 -9.89
CA GLU A 106 27.08 -7.55 -9.60
C GLU A 106 26.67 -7.07 -8.20
N TYR A 107 27.50 -6.22 -7.59
CA TYR A 107 27.17 -5.48 -6.37
C TYR A 107 27.07 -4.00 -6.68
N ARG A 108 25.84 -3.44 -6.65
CA ARG A 108 25.55 -2.01 -6.83
C ARG A 108 24.40 -1.59 -5.93
N PHE A 109 24.33 -0.30 -5.60
CA PHE A 109 23.26 0.28 -4.81
C PHE A 109 22.98 -0.50 -3.51
N ASN A 110 24.08 -0.90 -2.82
CA ASN A 110 24.03 -1.66 -1.57
C ASN A 110 23.33 -3.03 -1.66
N GLY A 111 23.30 -3.67 -2.83
CA GLY A 111 22.67 -4.96 -3.03
C GLY A 111 23.35 -5.83 -4.08
N TRP A 112 23.41 -7.14 -3.79
CA TRP A 112 23.75 -8.13 -4.81
C TRP A 112 22.62 -8.27 -5.81
N ARG A 113 22.98 -8.27 -7.10
CA ARG A 113 22.03 -8.38 -8.19
C ARG A 113 22.51 -9.29 -9.29
N VAL A 114 21.55 -9.89 -9.99
CA VAL A 114 21.77 -10.66 -11.21
C VAL A 114 21.16 -9.85 -12.35
N GLN A 115 22.01 -9.47 -13.32
CA GLN A 115 21.60 -8.78 -14.52
C GLN A 115 21.52 -9.77 -15.69
N PRO A 116 20.33 -9.98 -16.29
CA PRO A 116 20.20 -10.90 -17.41
C PRO A 116 21.04 -10.45 -18.60
N VAL A 117 21.62 -11.40 -19.30
CA VAL A 117 22.32 -11.14 -20.53
C VAL A 117 21.29 -11.05 -21.67
N LEU A 118 21.31 -9.93 -22.41
CA LEU A 118 20.40 -9.73 -23.53
C LEU A 118 20.52 -10.87 -24.56
N GLY A 119 19.40 -11.35 -25.05
CA GLY A 119 19.32 -12.47 -26.01
C GLY A 119 19.48 -13.86 -25.41
N ARG A 120 19.70 -13.97 -24.09
CA ARG A 120 19.69 -15.25 -23.36
C ARG A 120 18.32 -15.59 -22.81
N THR A 121 18.20 -16.81 -22.30
CA THR A 121 16.98 -17.33 -21.70
C THR A 121 16.53 -16.48 -20.52
N GLN A 122 15.28 -16.04 -20.55
CA GLN A 122 14.66 -15.36 -19.43
C GLN A 122 14.23 -16.38 -18.36
N PRO A 123 14.18 -16.00 -17.06
CA PRO A 123 13.67 -16.88 -16.04
C PRO A 123 12.22 -17.27 -16.31
N GLU A 124 11.90 -18.53 -16.03
CA GLU A 124 10.54 -19.03 -16.05
C GLU A 124 9.75 -18.48 -14.87
N VAL A 125 8.59 -17.91 -15.10
CA VAL A 125 7.73 -17.37 -14.04
C VAL A 125 6.56 -18.32 -13.78
N ILE A 126 6.40 -18.70 -12.51
CA ILE A 126 5.31 -19.51 -12.02
C ILE A 126 4.28 -18.62 -11.34
N THR A 127 3.22 -18.28 -12.06
CA THR A 127 2.22 -17.29 -11.60
C THR A 127 1.18 -17.86 -10.64
N GLN A 128 0.99 -19.18 -10.64
CA GLN A 128 -0.03 -19.85 -9.81
C GLN A 128 0.33 -19.93 -8.32
N THR A 129 1.54 -19.57 -7.95
CA THR A 129 2.01 -19.64 -6.56
C THR A 129 1.45 -18.55 -5.64
N ASN A 130 0.90 -17.49 -6.21
CA ASN A 130 0.13 -16.48 -5.47
C ASN A 130 -1.04 -15.97 -6.34
N PRO A 131 -2.06 -16.80 -6.61
CA PRO A 131 -3.20 -16.39 -7.40
C PRO A 131 -4.00 -15.30 -6.69
N ARG A 132 -4.70 -14.48 -7.46
CA ARG A 132 -5.67 -13.54 -6.88
C ARG A 132 -6.81 -14.35 -6.25
N GLN A 133 -7.11 -14.04 -4.99
CA GLN A 133 -8.26 -14.61 -4.31
C GLN A 133 -9.54 -13.93 -4.79
N ASN A 134 -10.60 -14.72 -4.94
CA ASN A 134 -11.93 -14.18 -5.18
C ASN A 134 -12.41 -13.43 -3.93
N ILE A 135 -13.10 -12.33 -4.13
CA ILE A 135 -13.77 -11.63 -3.03
C ILE A 135 -14.90 -12.53 -2.54
N ILE A 136 -14.97 -12.73 -1.22
CA ILE A 136 -16.02 -13.53 -0.59
C ILE A 136 -17.39 -13.00 -1.03
N THR A 137 -18.27 -13.85 -1.50
CA THR A 137 -19.61 -13.46 -1.91
C THR A 137 -20.36 -12.83 -0.75
N LYS A 138 -20.94 -11.66 -0.99
CA LYS A 138 -21.72 -10.96 0.02
C LYS A 138 -23.09 -11.63 0.21
N ASN A 139 -23.38 -12.03 1.43
CA ASN A 139 -24.73 -12.47 1.81
C ASN A 139 -25.62 -11.26 2.08
N ALA A 140 -26.88 -11.33 1.67
CA ALA A 140 -27.84 -10.22 1.83
C ALA A 140 -28.07 -9.84 3.33
N ASN A 141 -27.84 -10.75 4.25
CA ASN A 141 -27.99 -10.53 5.70
C ASN A 141 -26.71 -10.01 6.38
N HIS A 142 -25.58 -9.94 5.65
CA HIS A 142 -24.32 -9.45 6.17
C HIS A 142 -24.06 -8.02 5.70
N ILE A 143 -23.44 -7.23 6.55
CA ILE A 143 -22.87 -5.94 6.21
C ILE A 143 -21.38 -6.15 5.93
N ARG A 144 -20.93 -5.67 4.78
CA ARG A 144 -19.50 -5.62 4.45
C ARG A 144 -18.96 -4.23 4.74
N VAL A 145 -17.97 -4.17 5.61
CA VAL A 145 -17.21 -2.95 5.88
C VAL A 145 -15.81 -3.12 5.29
N ALA A 146 -15.32 -2.12 4.60
CA ALA A 146 -13.98 -2.12 4.03
C ALA A 146 -13.19 -0.88 4.47
N SER A 147 -11.88 -1.06 4.61
CA SER A 147 -10.91 0.02 4.81
C SER A 147 -10.14 0.21 3.50
N PHE A 148 -10.02 1.45 3.02
CA PHE A 148 -9.37 1.73 1.74
C PHE A 148 -8.61 3.06 1.77
N ASN A 149 -7.30 3.00 1.54
CA ASN A 149 -6.50 4.21 1.31
C ASN A 149 -6.64 4.63 -0.15
N VAL A 150 -7.11 5.86 -0.39
CA VAL A 150 -7.36 6.40 -1.74
C VAL A 150 -6.17 7.16 -2.34
N LEU A 151 -5.01 7.08 -1.68
CA LEU A 151 -3.73 7.63 -2.16
C LEU A 151 -3.82 9.12 -2.56
N ASN A 152 -3.99 9.99 -1.56
CA ASN A 152 -4.09 11.44 -1.77
C ASN A 152 -5.12 11.82 -2.85
N TYR A 153 -6.33 11.25 -2.75
CA TYR A 153 -7.39 11.53 -3.70
C TYR A 153 -7.87 12.98 -3.57
N ASP A 154 -7.44 13.81 -4.48
CA ASP A 154 -7.82 15.23 -4.58
C ASP A 154 -8.40 15.50 -5.97
N ASN A 155 -9.65 15.94 -6.01
CA ASN A 155 -10.39 16.16 -7.25
C ASN A 155 -10.02 17.47 -7.97
N GLY A 156 -8.99 18.17 -7.51
CA GLY A 156 -8.53 19.41 -8.13
C GLY A 156 -9.55 20.53 -8.08
N ALA A 157 -10.39 20.60 -7.03
CA ALA A 157 -11.41 21.64 -6.89
C ALA A 157 -10.84 23.07 -6.90
N THR A 158 -9.57 23.23 -6.56
CA THR A 158 -8.81 24.49 -6.64
C THR A 158 -7.83 24.54 -7.81
N GLY A 159 -7.85 23.54 -8.69
CA GLY A 159 -6.94 23.40 -9.84
C GLY A 159 -5.85 22.35 -9.66
N PHE A 160 -5.06 22.18 -10.72
CA PHE A 160 -3.89 21.29 -10.76
C PHE A 160 -2.61 22.12 -10.97
N PRO A 161 -1.44 21.67 -10.45
CA PRO A 161 -1.23 20.48 -9.63
C PRO A 161 -1.90 20.60 -8.25
N THR A 162 -2.40 19.48 -7.72
CA THR A 162 -2.89 19.44 -6.34
C THR A 162 -1.71 19.38 -5.37
N GLU A 163 -1.92 19.67 -4.09
CA GLU A 163 -0.83 19.76 -3.11
C GLU A 163 -0.12 18.41 -2.90
N ARG A 164 -0.83 17.30 -2.90
CA ARG A 164 -0.26 15.94 -2.69
C ARG A 164 -0.73 14.89 -3.69
N GLY A 165 -1.78 15.16 -4.42
CA GLY A 165 -2.40 14.21 -5.34
C GLY A 165 -1.88 14.34 -6.77
N ALA A 166 -2.78 14.30 -7.72
CA ALA A 166 -2.48 14.38 -9.14
C ALA A 166 -1.91 15.75 -9.55
N ASN A 167 -1.00 15.75 -10.53
CA ASN A 167 -0.44 16.98 -11.09
C ASN A 167 -1.29 17.53 -12.25
N THR A 168 -2.11 16.68 -12.86
CA THR A 168 -2.95 17.04 -14.01
C THR A 168 -4.32 16.39 -13.90
N GLN A 169 -5.31 16.95 -14.61
CA GLN A 169 -6.64 16.34 -14.73
C GLN A 169 -6.56 14.90 -15.25
N ALA A 170 -5.72 14.62 -16.24
CA ALA A 170 -5.58 13.29 -16.82
C ALA A 170 -5.02 12.25 -15.82
N GLU A 171 -4.11 12.66 -14.93
CA GLU A 171 -3.63 11.80 -13.84
C GLU A 171 -4.74 11.55 -12.82
N PHE A 172 -5.49 12.57 -12.46
CA PHE A 172 -6.64 12.43 -11.57
C PHE A 172 -7.70 11.49 -12.15
N ASP A 173 -8.09 11.67 -13.41
CA ASP A 173 -9.07 10.81 -14.07
C ASP A 173 -8.66 9.34 -14.03
N LYS A 174 -7.38 9.07 -14.26
CA LYS A 174 -6.80 7.74 -14.18
C LYS A 174 -6.88 7.16 -12.75
N GLN A 175 -6.55 7.96 -11.74
CA GLN A 175 -6.66 7.59 -10.33
C GLN A 175 -8.13 7.35 -9.94
N HIS A 176 -9.01 8.27 -10.28
CA HIS A 176 -10.45 8.19 -10.03
C HIS A 176 -11.06 6.91 -10.59
N HIS A 177 -10.78 6.62 -11.86
CA HIS A 177 -11.30 5.41 -12.52
C HIS A 177 -10.86 4.13 -11.82
N LYS A 178 -9.59 4.03 -11.42
CA LYS A 178 -9.05 2.88 -10.70
C LYS A 178 -9.69 2.71 -9.33
N ILE A 179 -9.84 3.81 -8.57
CA ILE A 179 -10.42 3.77 -7.22
C ILE A 179 -11.89 3.38 -7.29
N VAL A 180 -12.67 4.00 -8.15
CA VAL A 180 -14.10 3.68 -8.33
C VAL A 180 -14.28 2.21 -8.74
N SER A 181 -13.45 1.73 -9.68
CA SER A 181 -13.47 0.32 -10.09
C SER A 181 -13.14 -0.62 -8.93
N ALA A 182 -12.14 -0.29 -8.11
CA ALA A 182 -11.76 -1.07 -6.94
C ALA A 182 -12.88 -1.10 -5.89
N LEU A 183 -13.46 0.06 -5.55
CA LEU A 183 -14.57 0.14 -4.59
C LEU A 183 -15.78 -0.67 -5.07
N LYS A 184 -16.17 -0.55 -6.35
CA LYS A 184 -17.25 -1.35 -6.92
C LYS A 184 -16.95 -2.84 -6.88
N SER A 185 -15.71 -3.24 -7.11
CA SER A 185 -15.29 -4.66 -7.06
C SER A 185 -15.30 -5.23 -5.64
N ILE A 186 -14.92 -4.44 -4.64
CA ILE A 186 -14.98 -4.82 -3.22
C ILE A 186 -16.43 -5.00 -2.77
N ASP A 187 -17.35 -4.22 -3.35
CA ASP A 187 -18.80 -4.27 -3.05
C ASP A 187 -19.09 -4.19 -1.54
N ALA A 188 -18.45 -3.25 -0.82
CA ALA A 188 -18.75 -3.02 0.58
C ALA A 188 -20.03 -2.16 0.74
N ASP A 189 -20.63 -2.21 1.92
CA ASP A 189 -21.78 -1.39 2.29
C ASP A 189 -21.34 -0.10 3.00
N VAL A 190 -20.14 -0.13 3.61
CA VAL A 190 -19.49 1.02 4.26
C VAL A 190 -17.99 0.97 3.96
N TYR A 191 -17.42 2.10 3.62
CA TYR A 191 -15.97 2.26 3.49
C TYR A 191 -15.46 3.29 4.51
N GLY A 192 -14.45 2.90 5.29
CA GLY A 192 -13.55 3.81 5.96
C GLY A 192 -12.41 4.17 5.00
N LEU A 193 -12.32 5.43 4.62
CA LEU A 193 -11.35 5.94 3.67
C LEU A 193 -10.20 6.65 4.38
N MET A 194 -9.00 6.56 3.86
CA MET A 194 -7.84 7.33 4.26
C MET A 194 -7.26 8.06 3.05
N GLU A 195 -6.65 9.21 3.30
CA GLU A 195 -5.99 10.05 2.29
C GLU A 195 -6.93 10.68 1.26
N ILE A 196 -8.16 11.00 1.64
CA ILE A 196 -9.03 11.86 0.82
C ILE A 196 -8.67 13.33 1.08
N ALA A 197 -8.75 14.18 0.05
CA ALA A 197 -8.51 15.62 0.24
C ALA A 197 -9.47 16.21 1.26
N ASN A 198 -8.91 16.99 2.18
CA ASN A 198 -9.64 17.64 3.27
C ASN A 198 -10.20 19.01 2.82
N ASN A 199 -10.89 19.00 1.69
CA ASN A 199 -11.43 20.19 1.02
C ASN A 199 -12.92 20.40 1.27
N GLY A 200 -13.41 19.88 2.40
CA GLY A 200 -14.78 20.10 2.88
C GLY A 200 -15.77 19.01 2.52
N TYR A 201 -17.05 19.32 2.75
CA TYR A 201 -18.17 18.39 2.57
C TYR A 201 -19.22 18.89 1.57
N GLY A 202 -18.95 20.00 0.91
CA GLY A 202 -19.84 20.57 -0.11
C GLY A 202 -19.83 19.78 -1.42
N PRO A 203 -20.68 20.15 -2.39
CA PRO A 203 -20.87 19.39 -3.64
C PRO A 203 -19.61 19.31 -4.51
N ASN A 204 -18.67 20.24 -4.36
CA ASN A 204 -17.41 20.27 -5.10
C ASN A 204 -16.25 19.59 -4.35
N SER A 205 -16.50 19.00 -3.18
CA SER A 205 -15.45 18.32 -2.40
C SER A 205 -15.04 16.98 -3.00
N ALA A 206 -13.84 16.54 -2.69
CA ALA A 206 -13.32 15.24 -3.12
C ALA A 206 -14.20 14.07 -2.66
N ILE A 207 -14.74 14.14 -1.43
CA ILE A 207 -15.63 13.11 -0.91
C ILE A 207 -16.96 13.07 -1.65
N ALA A 208 -17.54 14.23 -1.97
CA ALA A 208 -18.77 14.31 -2.76
C ALA A 208 -18.55 13.75 -4.18
N HIS A 209 -17.43 14.11 -4.82
CA HIS A 209 -17.07 13.64 -6.13
C HIS A 209 -16.91 12.11 -6.17
N LEU A 210 -16.16 11.52 -5.22
CA LEU A 210 -15.99 10.07 -5.14
C LEU A 210 -17.29 9.34 -4.85
N THR A 211 -18.10 9.86 -3.93
CA THR A 211 -19.36 9.24 -3.53
C THR A 211 -20.38 9.24 -4.67
N SER A 212 -20.47 10.32 -5.43
CA SER A 212 -21.38 10.43 -6.57
C SER A 212 -21.08 9.40 -7.67
N ALA A 213 -19.81 9.06 -7.89
CA ALA A 213 -19.38 8.07 -8.88
C ALA A 213 -19.79 6.62 -8.52
N LEU A 214 -20.15 6.37 -7.27
CA LEU A 214 -20.66 5.07 -6.82
C LEU A 214 -22.16 4.91 -7.03
N GLY A 215 -22.89 6.02 -7.20
CA GLY A 215 -24.33 6.04 -7.50
C GLY A 215 -25.17 6.77 -6.45
N PRO A 216 -26.48 6.95 -6.72
CA PRO A 216 -27.37 7.84 -5.93
C PRO A 216 -27.65 7.34 -4.50
N ASP A 217 -27.46 6.04 -4.24
CA ASP A 217 -27.70 5.45 -2.93
C ASP A 217 -26.50 5.65 -1.98
N TRP A 218 -25.37 6.12 -2.50
CA TRP A 218 -24.17 6.36 -1.72
C TRP A 218 -24.20 7.74 -1.07
N LYS A 219 -23.81 7.79 0.19
CA LYS A 219 -23.74 8.98 1.03
C LYS A 219 -22.40 8.99 1.77
N TYR A 220 -22.04 10.14 2.31
CA TYR A 220 -20.86 10.28 3.18
C TYR A 220 -21.26 10.89 4.52
N VAL A 221 -20.45 10.62 5.52
CA VAL A 221 -20.64 11.15 6.88
C VAL A 221 -20.10 12.58 6.91
N ILE A 222 -20.90 13.49 7.45
CA ILE A 222 -20.56 14.90 7.66
C ILE A 222 -20.51 15.13 9.16
N PRO A 223 -19.35 15.45 9.76
CA PRO A 223 -19.29 15.85 11.16
C PRO A 223 -19.97 17.21 11.34
N GLU A 224 -20.69 17.35 12.48
CA GLU A 224 -21.40 18.60 12.75
C GLU A 224 -20.45 19.75 13.08
N ASN A 225 -20.80 20.93 12.64
CA ASN A 225 -20.09 22.20 12.90
C ASN A 225 -18.61 22.22 12.47
N LEU A 226 -18.26 21.38 11.48
CA LEU A 226 -16.92 21.35 10.92
C LEU A 226 -16.98 21.45 9.40
N ASP A 227 -16.21 22.40 8.87
CA ASP A 227 -16.04 22.54 7.43
C ASP A 227 -15.04 21.51 6.88
N ARG A 228 -14.15 21.01 7.72
CA ARG A 228 -13.14 19.99 7.39
C ARG A 228 -12.70 19.24 8.64
N LEU A 229 -12.03 18.11 8.47
CA LEU A 229 -11.58 17.24 9.55
C LEU A 229 -10.10 17.47 9.90
N GLY A 230 -9.83 18.19 10.98
CA GLY A 230 -8.46 18.55 11.38
C GLY A 230 -7.76 19.50 10.39
N ASN A 231 -6.44 19.61 10.47
CA ASN A 231 -5.63 20.61 9.77
C ASN A 231 -4.77 20.08 8.63
N ASP A 232 -4.65 18.76 8.45
CA ASP A 232 -3.89 18.18 7.32
C ASP A 232 -4.65 18.38 6.01
N VAL A 233 -3.95 18.42 4.91
CA VAL A 233 -4.52 18.52 3.54
C VAL A 233 -5.28 17.27 3.12
N ILE A 234 -5.07 16.17 3.83
CA ILE A 234 -5.80 14.91 3.66
C ILE A 234 -6.45 14.47 4.98
N ALA A 235 -7.55 13.78 4.87
CA ALA A 235 -8.34 13.32 6.02
C ALA A 235 -8.75 11.85 5.88
N VAL A 236 -9.32 11.33 6.99
CA VAL A 236 -10.15 10.12 6.92
C VAL A 236 -11.58 10.50 6.57
N ALA A 237 -12.32 9.56 6.01
CA ALA A 237 -13.73 9.76 5.72
C ALA A 237 -14.51 8.43 5.81
N ILE A 238 -15.84 8.53 5.88
CA ILE A 238 -16.71 7.36 5.84
C ILE A 238 -17.74 7.60 4.74
N ILE A 239 -17.85 6.66 3.79
CA ILE A 239 -18.93 6.61 2.82
C ILE A 239 -19.74 5.34 3.02
N TYR A 240 -21.03 5.39 2.73
CA TYR A 240 -21.94 4.28 2.99
C TYR A 240 -23.09 4.20 2.00
N ASN A 241 -23.63 3.01 1.79
CA ASN A 241 -24.83 2.77 1.00
C ASN A 241 -26.06 2.90 1.88
N SER A 242 -26.88 3.93 1.64
CA SER A 242 -28.06 4.26 2.45
C SER A 242 -29.21 3.23 2.38
N LYS A 243 -29.20 2.34 1.38
CA LYS A 243 -30.12 1.20 1.32
C LYS A 243 -29.69 0.03 2.20
N ARG A 244 -28.47 0.04 2.68
CA ARG A 244 -27.88 -1.03 3.48
C ARG A 244 -27.73 -0.67 4.95
N VAL A 245 -27.35 0.58 5.21
CA VAL A 245 -27.13 1.08 6.57
C VAL A 245 -27.69 2.49 6.75
N LYS A 246 -28.05 2.84 7.96
CA LYS A 246 -28.48 4.17 8.37
C LYS A 246 -27.56 4.68 9.48
N PRO A 247 -27.02 5.90 9.41
CA PRO A 247 -26.33 6.52 10.54
C PRO A 247 -27.25 6.59 11.76
N LEU A 248 -26.71 6.26 12.91
CA LEU A 248 -27.34 6.50 14.21
C LEU A 248 -26.55 7.57 14.95
N ASN A 249 -27.27 8.55 15.47
CA ASN A 249 -26.67 9.69 16.15
C ASN A 249 -25.73 10.52 15.28
N LYS A 250 -25.15 11.54 15.90
CA LYS A 250 -24.12 12.38 15.28
C LYS A 250 -22.81 11.63 15.18
N ALA A 251 -22.03 11.96 14.14
CA ALA A 251 -20.66 11.49 14.07
C ALA A 251 -19.82 12.11 15.20
N VAL A 252 -18.91 11.34 15.74
CA VAL A 252 -17.98 11.78 16.77
C VAL A 252 -16.61 12.04 16.13
N VAL A 253 -16.03 13.17 16.45
CA VAL A 253 -14.69 13.56 16.00
C VAL A 253 -13.74 13.47 17.20
N LEU A 254 -12.61 12.82 17.02
CA LEU A 254 -11.57 12.70 18.01
C LEU A 254 -10.28 13.30 17.48
N ASP A 255 -9.88 14.40 18.08
CA ASP A 255 -8.60 15.02 17.83
C ASP A 255 -7.52 14.30 18.66
N LEU A 256 -6.55 13.70 17.96
CA LEU A 256 -5.44 12.96 18.56
C LEU A 256 -4.17 13.82 18.70
N GLY A 257 -4.29 15.13 18.54
CA GLY A 257 -3.20 16.10 18.59
C GLY A 257 -2.49 16.30 17.25
N ASP A 258 -1.59 17.28 17.20
CA ASP A 258 -0.98 17.80 15.97
C ASP A 258 -0.22 16.80 15.12
N LYS A 259 0.22 15.69 15.69
CA LYS A 259 1.03 14.68 14.98
C LYS A 259 0.21 13.56 14.36
N ASN A 260 -0.94 13.22 14.94
CA ASN A 260 -1.87 12.25 14.40
C ASN A 260 -2.98 12.97 13.62
N ARG A 261 -3.60 12.27 12.68
CA ARG A 261 -4.77 12.79 11.98
C ARG A 261 -5.99 12.66 12.82
N THR A 262 -6.83 13.67 12.77
CA THR A 262 -8.14 13.67 13.43
C THR A 262 -8.96 12.48 12.92
N THR A 263 -9.52 11.73 13.84
CA THR A 263 -10.32 10.53 13.56
C THR A 263 -11.81 10.85 13.58
N LEU A 264 -12.58 10.11 12.78
CA LEU A 264 -14.03 10.21 12.64
C LEU A 264 -14.67 8.87 13.03
N ALA A 265 -15.66 8.89 13.92
CA ALA A 265 -16.42 7.71 14.28
C ALA A 265 -17.90 7.89 13.93
N GLN A 266 -18.50 6.88 13.29
CA GLN A 266 -19.93 6.87 13.01
C GLN A 266 -20.53 5.53 13.37
N THR A 267 -21.59 5.57 14.18
CA THR A 267 -22.41 4.40 14.46
C THR A 267 -23.49 4.25 13.39
N PHE A 268 -23.68 3.04 12.92
CA PHE A 268 -24.68 2.67 11.92
C PHE A 268 -25.62 1.59 12.45
N GLN A 269 -26.82 1.60 11.92
CA GLN A 269 -27.76 0.49 12.02
C GLN A 269 -27.94 -0.15 10.64
N ALA A 270 -27.82 -1.46 10.57
CA ALA A 270 -28.15 -2.21 9.37
C ALA A 270 -29.64 -2.10 9.08
N VAL A 271 -30.01 -1.79 7.83
CA VAL A 271 -31.42 -1.70 7.40
C VAL A 271 -32.13 -3.05 7.55
N ARG A 272 -31.43 -4.14 7.30
CA ARG A 272 -31.94 -5.48 7.52
C ARG A 272 -31.34 -6.06 8.81
N GLY A 273 -32.21 -6.54 9.70
CA GLY A 273 -31.80 -7.18 10.96
C GLY A 273 -31.44 -6.22 12.08
N ASN A 274 -31.51 -4.91 11.87
CA ASN A 274 -31.37 -3.83 12.87
C ASN A 274 -30.09 -3.91 13.74
N LYS A 275 -29.04 -4.62 13.27
CA LYS A 275 -27.76 -4.71 14.00
C LYS A 275 -27.04 -3.38 13.98
N ILE A 276 -26.45 -3.03 15.12
CA ILE A 276 -25.73 -1.77 15.33
C ILE A 276 -24.23 -2.06 15.36
N PHE A 277 -23.44 -1.20 14.71
CA PHE A 277 -21.98 -1.25 14.72
C PHE A 277 -21.41 0.15 14.51
N THR A 278 -20.15 0.35 14.91
CA THR A 278 -19.44 1.62 14.73
C THR A 278 -18.25 1.43 13.82
N VAL A 279 -18.03 2.37 12.93
CA VAL A 279 -16.87 2.43 12.02
C VAL A 279 -15.99 3.61 12.41
N ILE A 280 -14.68 3.36 12.60
CA ILE A 280 -13.71 4.36 13.02
C ILE A 280 -12.46 4.20 12.13
N PRO A 281 -12.39 4.86 10.97
CA PRO A 281 -11.18 4.85 10.15
C PRO A 281 -10.08 5.66 10.83
N ASN A 282 -8.93 5.05 11.01
CA ASN A 282 -7.75 5.69 11.56
C ASN A 282 -6.66 5.76 10.49
N HIS A 283 -6.01 6.90 10.37
CA HIS A 283 -4.82 7.09 9.55
C HIS A 283 -3.65 7.53 10.42
N LEU A 284 -2.92 6.55 10.94
CA LEU A 284 -1.83 6.79 11.86
C LEU A 284 -0.66 7.51 11.18
N LYS A 285 0.17 8.18 11.97
CA LYS A 285 1.39 8.84 11.50
C LYS A 285 2.31 7.85 10.79
N SER A 286 2.83 8.24 9.63
CA SER A 286 3.75 7.41 8.84
C SER A 286 5.04 7.08 9.61
N LYS A 287 5.72 6.00 9.20
CA LYS A 287 7.01 5.59 9.78
C LYS A 287 8.21 6.45 9.33
N GLY A 288 7.99 7.36 8.39
CA GLY A 288 9.05 8.25 7.88
C GLY A 288 9.54 9.22 8.96
N CYS A 289 10.83 9.57 8.90
CA CYS A 289 11.49 10.40 9.93
C CYS A 289 11.51 11.89 9.61
N SER A 290 10.81 12.34 8.59
CA SER A 290 10.75 13.76 8.26
C SER A 290 10.16 14.58 9.41
N GLY A 291 10.87 15.63 9.84
CA GLY A 291 10.46 16.52 10.91
C GLY A 291 10.52 15.91 12.32
N VAL A 292 11.25 14.81 12.51
CA VAL A 292 11.53 14.25 13.84
C VAL A 292 12.87 14.77 14.32
N ASP A 293 12.90 15.27 15.56
CA ASP A 293 14.15 15.55 16.25
C ASP A 293 14.83 14.23 16.65
N ALA A 294 16.13 14.11 16.36
CA ALA A 294 16.91 12.91 16.68
C ALA A 294 16.96 12.58 18.17
N SER A 295 16.79 13.58 19.05
CA SER A 295 16.72 13.40 20.50
C SER A 295 15.33 13.04 21.02
N SER A 296 14.32 13.11 20.17
CA SER A 296 12.93 12.79 20.53
C SER A 296 12.72 11.27 20.73
N SER A 297 11.81 10.91 21.62
CA SER A 297 11.31 9.53 21.74
C SER A 297 10.64 9.02 20.46
N ASP A 298 10.23 9.92 19.57
CA ASP A 298 9.65 9.61 18.26
C ASP A 298 10.72 9.33 17.18
N ALA A 299 12.02 9.50 17.48
CA ALA A 299 13.09 9.13 16.56
C ALA A 299 13.14 7.59 16.34
N ASP A 300 13.72 7.17 15.22
CA ASP A 300 13.89 5.74 14.93
C ASP A 300 14.82 5.08 15.98
N GLN A 301 14.28 4.15 16.72
CA GLN A 301 14.99 3.38 17.73
C GLN A 301 15.72 2.15 17.16
N ASN A 302 15.80 2.04 15.82
CA ASN A 302 16.34 0.88 15.11
C ASN A 302 15.62 -0.44 15.49
N ASP A 303 14.35 -0.34 15.81
CA ASP A 303 13.50 -1.45 16.26
C ASP A 303 12.62 -2.02 15.12
N GLY A 304 12.77 -1.50 13.91
CA GLY A 304 11.96 -1.84 12.73
C GLY A 304 10.58 -1.15 12.70
N GLN A 305 10.27 -0.30 13.67
CA GLN A 305 9.02 0.47 13.73
C GLN A 305 9.15 1.84 13.04
N GLY A 306 10.38 2.28 12.77
CA GLY A 306 10.67 3.60 12.23
C GLY A 306 10.34 4.73 13.19
N CYS A 307 10.27 5.95 12.68
CA CYS A 307 9.96 7.13 13.51
C CYS A 307 8.47 7.18 13.89
N TRP A 308 8.15 8.02 14.88
CA TRP A 308 6.79 8.30 15.37
C TRP A 308 6.08 7.11 16.03
N ASN A 309 6.81 6.11 16.52
CA ASN A 309 6.18 4.96 17.15
C ASN A 309 5.41 5.32 18.44
N PRO A 310 5.99 6.08 19.40
CA PRO A 310 5.25 6.55 20.58
C PRO A 310 4.00 7.38 20.22
N THR A 311 4.11 8.24 19.23
CA THR A 311 2.97 9.04 18.73
C THR A 311 1.85 8.17 18.14
N ARG A 312 2.18 7.07 17.44
CA ARG A 312 1.17 6.16 16.87
C ARG A 312 0.44 5.31 17.88
N VAL A 313 1.03 5.02 19.04
CA VAL A 313 0.46 4.12 20.06
C VAL A 313 -0.26 4.86 21.19
N LYS A 314 -0.25 6.18 21.18
CA LYS A 314 -1.08 7.00 22.08
C LYS A 314 -2.54 6.94 21.67
#